data_586a5317c7741f7d8807603b7d9764d5
#
_entry.id   586a5317c7741f7d8807603b7d9764d5
#
_cell.length_a   1.000
_cell.length_b   1.000
_cell.length_c   1.000
_cell.angle_alpha   90.00
_cell.angle_beta   90.00
_cell.angle_gamma   90.00
#
_symmetry.space_group_name_H-M   'P 1'
#
loop_
_entity.id
_entity.type
_entity.pdbx_description
1 polymer ?
#
loop_
_entity_poly.entity_id
_entity_poly.type
_entity_poly.pdbx_seq_one_letter_code
_entity_poly.pdbx_strand_id
1 'polypeptide(L)'
;KKELKHLQKKLGELHNRLYRKRVPVIITYEGWDAAGKGGNIKRITEALDPRGFEVHPIASPEPHEKARHYLWRFWTRLPKDGHIAIFDRTWYGRVMVERLEGFCSENDWKRAYNEINEFEKELSDWGAVIIKFWVQIDKDTQLARFTDRQNNPEKQWKITDEDWRNREKWDDYEQAVCDMVDRTSTEIAPWTLVPANDKNYARIHVLRTLCEHLERSLKKDPAKSGKKK
;
A
#
# COMPACT_ATOMS: atom_id res chain seq x y z
N LYS A 1 -11.43 10.92 -17.85
CA LYS A 1 -10.93 9.82 -18.73
C LYS A 1 -9.64 10.19 -19.45
N LYS A 2 -9.53 11.40 -20.08
CA LYS A 2 -8.32 11.84 -20.79
C LYS A 2 -7.09 11.89 -19.85
N GLU A 3 -7.24 12.50 -18.69
CA GLU A 3 -6.16 12.60 -17.68
C GLU A 3 -5.70 11.24 -17.18
N LEU A 4 -6.62 10.31 -16.90
CA LEU A 4 -6.29 8.94 -16.49
C LEU A 4 -5.38 8.27 -17.51
N LYS A 5 -5.76 8.32 -18.79
CA LYS A 5 -4.96 7.73 -19.89
C LYS A 5 -3.59 8.40 -20.04
N HIS A 6 -3.52 9.72 -19.86
CA HIS A 6 -2.25 10.45 -19.89
C HIS A 6 -1.31 10.00 -18.78
N LEU A 7 -1.82 9.90 -17.53
CA LEU A 7 -1.04 9.45 -16.39
C LEU A 7 -0.63 7.98 -16.50
N GLN A 8 -1.51 7.11 -17.02
CA GLN A 8 -1.17 5.71 -17.29
C GLN A 8 -0.06 5.59 -18.35
N LYS A 9 -0.10 6.36 -19.44
CA LYS A 9 0.99 6.40 -20.44
C LYS A 9 2.30 6.83 -19.78
N LYS A 10 2.27 7.92 -19.03
CA LYS A 10 3.43 8.44 -18.30
C LYS A 10 4.00 7.40 -17.33
N LEU A 11 3.14 6.71 -16.57
CA LEU A 11 3.56 5.64 -15.68
C LEU A 11 4.26 4.50 -16.43
N GLY A 12 3.77 4.08 -17.57
CA GLY A 12 4.42 3.06 -18.42
C GLY A 12 5.82 3.49 -18.89
N GLU A 13 5.98 4.76 -19.28
CA GLU A 13 7.28 5.33 -19.64
C GLU A 13 8.26 5.35 -18.45
N LEU A 14 7.77 5.71 -17.26
CA LEU A 14 8.56 5.69 -16.03
C LEU A 14 8.95 4.27 -15.63
N HIS A 15 8.05 3.30 -15.75
CA HIS A 15 8.32 1.89 -15.49
C HIS A 15 9.48 1.37 -16.34
N ASN A 16 9.47 1.67 -17.65
CA ASN A 16 10.57 1.30 -18.55
C ASN A 16 11.91 1.93 -18.13
N ARG A 17 11.88 3.14 -17.60
CA ARG A 17 13.08 3.82 -17.07
C ARG A 17 13.59 3.20 -15.78
N LEU A 18 12.68 2.83 -14.85
CA LEU A 18 12.99 2.13 -13.60
C LEU A 18 13.68 0.80 -13.89
N TYR A 19 13.11 0.03 -14.82
CA TYR A 19 13.67 -1.26 -15.24
C TYR A 19 15.10 -1.11 -15.74
N ARG A 20 15.36 -0.16 -16.65
CA ARG A 20 16.71 0.09 -17.20
C ARG A 20 17.71 0.61 -16.16
N LYS A 21 17.24 1.43 -15.22
CA LYS A 21 18.09 1.96 -14.13
C LYS A 21 18.18 0.99 -12.94
N ARG A 22 17.49 -0.15 -12.98
CA ARG A 22 17.45 -1.18 -11.93
C ARG A 22 17.00 -0.65 -10.57
N VAL A 23 16.04 0.28 -10.56
CA VAL A 23 15.48 0.85 -9.34
C VAL A 23 14.29 0.02 -8.88
N PRO A 24 14.37 -0.67 -7.72
CA PRO A 24 13.22 -1.39 -7.18
C PRO A 24 12.20 -0.42 -6.59
N VAL A 25 10.91 -0.75 -6.72
CA VAL A 25 9.81 0.08 -6.21
C VAL A 25 8.86 -0.76 -5.37
N ILE A 26 8.47 -0.24 -4.24
CA ILE A 26 7.50 -0.85 -3.33
C ILE A 26 6.33 0.11 -3.18
N ILE A 27 5.14 -0.34 -3.55
CA ILE A 27 3.89 0.42 -3.40
C ILE A 27 3.03 -0.29 -2.37
N THR A 28 2.64 0.41 -1.32
CA THR A 28 1.80 -0.14 -0.26
C THR A 28 0.43 0.49 -0.25
N TYR A 29 -0.60 -0.33 -0.10
CA TYR A 29 -1.98 0.08 0.01
C TYR A 29 -2.57 -0.36 1.34
N GLU A 30 -2.97 0.62 2.12
CA GLU A 30 -3.86 0.48 3.26
C GLU A 30 -5.09 1.37 3.08
N GLY A 31 -6.11 1.18 3.88
CA GLY A 31 -7.33 1.98 3.81
C GLY A 31 -8.56 1.21 4.24
N TRP A 32 -9.63 1.94 4.47
CA TRP A 32 -10.90 1.40 4.90
C TRP A 32 -11.42 0.29 3.97
N ASP A 33 -12.21 -0.61 4.52
CA ASP A 33 -12.92 -1.59 3.69
C ASP A 33 -13.89 -0.85 2.75
N ALA A 34 -14.00 -1.35 1.52
CA ALA A 34 -14.68 -0.69 0.42
C ALA A 34 -14.12 0.68 -0.04
N ALA A 35 -13.00 1.15 0.49
CA ALA A 35 -12.41 2.43 0.06
C ALA A 35 -11.98 2.45 -1.42
N GLY A 36 -11.68 1.29 -2.01
CA GLY A 36 -11.37 1.18 -3.44
C GLY A 36 -9.91 0.87 -3.74
N LYS A 37 -9.17 0.26 -2.80
CA LYS A 37 -7.78 -0.20 -2.97
C LYS A 37 -7.59 -0.97 -4.28
N GLY A 38 -8.29 -2.08 -4.47
CA GLY A 38 -8.17 -2.91 -5.67
C GLY A 38 -8.51 -2.17 -6.98
N GLY A 39 -9.42 -1.18 -6.94
CA GLY A 39 -9.73 -0.33 -8.09
C GLY A 39 -8.60 0.62 -8.48
N ASN A 40 -7.83 1.10 -7.51
CA ASN A 40 -6.62 1.89 -7.73
C ASN A 40 -5.49 1.01 -8.27
N ILE A 41 -5.24 -0.14 -7.64
CA ILE A 41 -4.22 -1.12 -8.07
C ILE A 41 -4.47 -1.52 -9.54
N LYS A 42 -5.72 -1.85 -9.89
CA LYS A 42 -6.08 -2.15 -11.28
C LYS A 42 -5.67 -1.04 -12.26
N ARG A 43 -5.85 0.24 -11.90
CA ARG A 43 -5.48 1.36 -12.79
C ARG A 43 -3.99 1.56 -12.93
N ILE A 44 -3.21 1.18 -11.92
CA ILE A 44 -1.75 1.15 -11.99
C ILE A 44 -1.31 0.00 -12.90
N THR A 45 -1.77 -1.22 -12.64
CA THR A 45 -1.32 -2.42 -13.34
C THR A 45 -1.69 -2.44 -14.82
N GLU A 46 -2.79 -1.79 -15.22
CA GLU A 46 -3.15 -1.57 -16.64
C GLU A 46 -2.07 -0.79 -17.42
N ALA A 47 -1.18 -0.07 -16.73
CA ALA A 47 -0.13 0.76 -17.35
C ALA A 47 1.26 0.11 -17.33
N LEU A 48 1.42 -1.01 -16.64
CA LEU A 48 2.71 -1.66 -16.38
C LEU A 48 2.92 -2.88 -17.29
N ASP A 49 4.17 -3.17 -17.61
CA ASP A 49 4.54 -4.45 -18.25
C ASP A 49 4.36 -5.59 -17.21
N PRO A 50 3.57 -6.62 -17.50
CA PRO A 50 3.29 -7.70 -16.56
C PRO A 50 4.53 -8.47 -16.08
N ARG A 51 5.65 -8.40 -16.80
CA ARG A 51 6.92 -9.02 -16.41
C ARG A 51 7.71 -8.21 -15.39
N GLY A 52 7.35 -6.94 -15.19
CA GLY A 52 8.08 -5.99 -14.35
C GLY A 52 7.39 -5.64 -13.04
N PHE A 53 6.28 -6.29 -12.68
CA PHE A 53 5.62 -6.06 -11.40
C PHE A 53 4.97 -7.33 -10.85
N GLU A 54 4.74 -7.32 -9.55
CA GLU A 54 3.93 -8.31 -8.85
C GLU A 54 2.95 -7.62 -7.92
N VAL A 55 1.72 -8.17 -7.81
CA VAL A 55 0.72 -7.73 -6.82
C VAL A 55 0.61 -8.80 -5.75
N HIS A 56 0.80 -8.40 -4.51
CA HIS A 56 0.72 -9.27 -3.34
C HIS A 56 -0.54 -8.94 -2.53
N PRO A 57 -1.66 -9.66 -2.71
CA PRO A 57 -2.80 -9.57 -1.80
C PRO A 57 -2.42 -10.27 -0.48
N ILE A 58 -2.40 -9.50 0.60
CA ILE A 58 -2.01 -10.00 1.91
C ILE A 58 -3.26 -10.39 2.70
N ALA A 59 -3.36 -11.66 3.00
CA ALA A 59 -4.37 -12.26 3.85
C ALA A 59 -3.79 -12.65 5.23
N SER A 60 -4.59 -13.33 6.05
CA SER A 60 -4.11 -13.92 7.31
C SER A 60 -2.85 -14.75 7.08
N PRO A 61 -1.86 -14.70 8.00
CA PRO A 61 -0.62 -15.44 7.80
C PRO A 61 -0.85 -16.95 7.89
N GLU A 62 -0.18 -17.67 6.99
CA GLU A 62 -0.14 -19.14 6.98
C GLU A 62 0.62 -19.70 8.21
N PRO A 63 0.42 -20.97 8.59
CA PRO A 63 1.09 -21.54 9.77
C PRO A 63 2.61 -21.39 9.75
N HIS A 64 3.26 -21.56 8.59
CA HIS A 64 4.70 -21.40 8.44
C HIS A 64 5.15 -19.92 8.54
N GLU A 65 4.28 -18.96 8.20
CA GLU A 65 4.53 -17.53 8.38
C GLU A 65 4.36 -17.12 9.85
N LYS A 66 3.34 -17.68 10.55
CA LYS A 66 3.10 -17.44 11.99
C LYS A 66 4.26 -17.90 12.88
N ALA A 67 4.99 -18.95 12.45
CA ALA A 67 6.16 -19.46 13.16
C ALA A 67 7.40 -18.55 13.06
N ARG A 68 7.31 -17.42 12.38
CA ARG A 68 8.42 -16.49 12.11
C ARG A 68 8.04 -15.06 12.51
N HIS A 69 9.04 -14.19 12.54
CA HIS A 69 8.79 -12.75 12.75
C HIS A 69 7.81 -12.24 11.69
N TYR A 70 6.84 -11.40 12.06
CA TYR A 70 5.76 -10.97 11.16
C TYR A 70 6.24 -10.29 9.87
N LEU A 71 7.41 -9.62 9.90
CA LEU A 71 8.02 -9.02 8.71
C LEU A 71 8.60 -10.04 7.73
N TRP A 72 8.89 -11.28 8.18
CA TRP A 72 9.51 -12.30 7.33
C TRP A 72 8.74 -12.54 6.03
N ARG A 73 7.42 -12.63 6.12
CA ARG A 73 6.56 -12.86 4.95
C ARG A 73 6.62 -11.73 3.91
N PHE A 74 6.99 -10.52 4.31
CA PHE A 74 7.16 -9.37 3.43
C PHE A 74 8.56 -9.33 2.83
N TRP A 75 9.60 -9.71 3.60
CA TRP A 75 10.95 -9.89 3.06
C TRP A 75 10.99 -10.85 1.88
N THR A 76 10.25 -11.95 1.92
CA THR A 76 10.19 -12.96 0.85
C THR A 76 9.44 -12.49 -0.40
N ARG A 77 8.75 -11.34 -0.33
CA ARG A 77 7.94 -10.76 -1.42
C ARG A 77 8.48 -9.45 -1.95
N LEU A 78 9.69 -9.09 -1.55
CA LEU A 78 10.32 -7.86 -2.05
C LEU A 78 10.62 -7.96 -3.55
N PRO A 79 10.57 -6.82 -4.27
CA PRO A 79 10.87 -6.81 -5.70
C PRO A 79 12.36 -7.01 -5.93
N LYS A 80 12.72 -7.60 -7.06
CA LYS A 80 14.11 -7.53 -7.57
C LYS A 80 14.39 -6.14 -8.17
N ASP A 81 15.67 -5.86 -8.40
CA ASP A 81 16.13 -4.64 -9.06
C ASP A 81 15.31 -4.34 -10.34
N GLY A 82 14.83 -3.12 -10.43
CA GLY A 82 14.06 -2.64 -11.59
C GLY A 82 12.61 -3.12 -11.67
N HIS A 83 12.11 -3.82 -10.64
CA HIS A 83 10.74 -4.34 -10.59
C HIS A 83 9.90 -3.58 -9.54
N ILE A 84 8.58 -3.75 -9.63
CA ILE A 84 7.61 -3.12 -8.73
C ILE A 84 6.88 -4.22 -7.95
N ALA A 85 6.89 -4.14 -6.62
CA ALA A 85 5.99 -4.89 -5.76
C ALA A 85 4.85 -4.00 -5.29
N ILE A 86 3.61 -4.46 -5.45
CA ILE A 86 2.41 -3.76 -4.99
C ILE A 86 1.75 -4.61 -3.91
N PHE A 87 1.72 -4.10 -2.69
CA PHE A 87 1.09 -4.77 -1.56
C PHE A 87 -0.33 -4.26 -1.34
N ASP A 88 -1.34 -5.12 -1.49
CA ASP A 88 -2.73 -4.87 -1.08
C ASP A 88 -2.91 -5.42 0.33
N ARG A 89 -2.95 -4.54 1.32
CA ARG A 89 -2.63 -4.74 2.74
C ARG A 89 -1.14 -5.08 2.94
N THR A 90 -0.62 -4.78 4.13
CA THR A 90 0.83 -4.73 4.32
C THR A 90 1.24 -5.15 5.74
N TRP A 91 2.51 -4.91 6.08
CA TRP A 91 3.05 -5.05 7.45
C TRP A 91 2.38 -4.14 8.46
N TYR A 92 1.69 -3.11 8.01
CA TYR A 92 0.92 -2.21 8.88
C TYR A 92 -0.30 -2.88 9.53
N GLY A 93 -0.72 -4.05 9.06
CA GLY A 93 -1.70 -4.89 9.74
C GLY A 93 -1.36 -5.16 11.19
N ARG A 94 -0.06 -5.23 11.55
CA ARG A 94 0.43 -5.40 12.92
C ARG A 94 -0.06 -4.30 13.88
N VAL A 95 -0.10 -3.06 13.43
CA VAL A 95 -0.50 -1.89 14.24
C VAL A 95 -1.96 -1.48 14.05
N MET A 96 -2.70 -2.17 13.19
CA MET A 96 -4.13 -1.96 12.92
C MET A 96 -4.95 -3.20 13.28
N VAL A 97 -5.23 -4.08 12.34
CA VAL A 97 -6.11 -5.23 12.55
C VAL A 97 -5.59 -6.18 13.63
N GLU A 98 -4.30 -6.48 13.66
CA GLU A 98 -3.74 -7.40 14.67
C GLU A 98 -3.78 -6.80 16.08
N ARG A 99 -3.57 -5.46 16.20
CA ARG A 99 -3.74 -4.70 17.44
C ARG A 99 -5.19 -4.76 17.92
N LEU A 100 -6.15 -4.47 17.06
CA LEU A 100 -7.56 -4.30 17.44
C LEU A 100 -8.30 -5.62 17.65
N GLU A 101 -7.89 -6.66 16.93
CA GLU A 101 -8.46 -8.01 17.06
C GLU A 101 -7.73 -8.87 18.11
N GLY A 102 -6.65 -8.35 18.73
CA GLY A 102 -5.89 -9.08 19.73
C GLY A 102 -5.09 -10.26 19.16
N PHE A 103 -4.70 -10.20 17.89
CA PHE A 103 -3.90 -11.24 17.24
C PHE A 103 -2.42 -11.18 17.56
N CYS A 104 -2.00 -10.12 18.24
CA CYS A 104 -0.67 -9.97 18.82
C CYS A 104 -0.75 -9.28 20.19
N SER A 105 0.31 -9.40 20.99
CA SER A 105 0.36 -8.74 22.31
C SER A 105 0.50 -7.22 22.19
N GLU A 106 0.20 -6.52 23.27
CA GLU A 106 0.38 -5.06 23.35
C GLU A 106 1.83 -4.65 23.12
N ASN A 107 2.78 -5.40 23.67
CA ASN A 107 4.20 -5.17 23.46
C ASN A 107 4.60 -5.35 21.99
N ASP A 108 4.00 -6.30 21.28
CA ASP A 108 4.30 -6.57 19.88
C ASP A 108 3.89 -5.42 18.97
N TRP A 109 2.64 -4.92 19.09
CA TRP A 109 2.23 -3.83 18.22
C TRP A 109 2.85 -2.49 18.61
N LYS A 110 3.15 -2.26 19.90
CA LYS A 110 3.87 -1.04 20.32
C LYS A 110 5.28 -0.99 19.77
N ARG A 111 5.99 -2.11 19.75
CA ARG A 111 7.33 -2.25 19.19
C ARG A 111 7.32 -2.11 17.68
N ALA A 112 6.26 -2.57 17.01
CA ALA A 112 6.17 -2.66 15.56
C ALA A 112 6.32 -1.32 14.83
N TYR A 113 5.96 -0.19 15.43
CA TYR A 113 6.18 1.13 14.81
C TYR A 113 7.65 1.37 14.51
N ASN A 114 8.52 1.07 15.44
CA ASN A 114 9.96 1.22 15.25
C ASN A 114 10.50 0.18 14.26
N GLU A 115 10.10 -1.08 14.41
CA GLU A 115 10.52 -2.17 13.53
C GLU A 115 10.14 -1.90 12.06
N ILE A 116 8.96 -1.33 11.81
CA ILE A 116 8.50 -0.94 10.47
C ILE A 116 9.35 0.20 9.92
N ASN A 117 9.63 1.23 10.72
CA ASN A 117 10.45 2.35 10.29
C ASN A 117 11.87 1.89 9.94
N GLU A 118 12.46 0.99 10.72
CA GLU A 118 13.78 0.41 10.44
C GLU A 118 13.74 -0.46 9.16
N PHE A 119 12.72 -1.29 9.01
CA PHE A 119 12.52 -2.10 7.81
C PHE A 119 12.43 -1.25 6.55
N GLU A 120 11.63 -0.19 6.56
CA GLU A 120 11.51 0.74 5.44
C GLU A 120 12.80 1.51 5.18
N LYS A 121 13.53 1.85 6.25
CA LYS A 121 14.84 2.50 6.12
C LYS A 121 15.86 1.59 5.43
N GLU A 122 15.97 0.33 5.85
CA GLU A 122 16.87 -0.65 5.23
C GLU A 122 16.55 -0.83 3.73
N LEU A 123 15.27 -0.90 3.38
CA LEU A 123 14.83 -0.99 1.98
C LEU A 123 15.19 0.27 1.19
N SER A 124 15.04 1.45 1.79
CA SER A 124 15.44 2.72 1.17
C SER A 124 16.96 2.82 1.01
N ASP A 125 17.73 2.38 2.00
CA ASP A 125 19.19 2.35 1.95
C ASP A 125 19.70 1.35 0.88
N TRP A 126 18.98 0.26 0.65
CA TRP A 126 19.20 -0.65 -0.48
C TRP A 126 18.97 0.02 -1.83
N GLY A 127 18.18 1.09 -1.87
CA GLY A 127 17.84 1.85 -3.06
C GLY A 127 16.41 1.68 -3.55
N ALA A 128 15.55 1.05 -2.76
CA ALA A 128 14.14 0.94 -3.08
C ALA A 128 13.41 2.28 -2.91
N VAL A 129 12.48 2.55 -3.81
CA VAL A 129 11.53 3.66 -3.69
C VAL A 129 10.25 3.13 -3.02
N ILE A 130 9.92 3.66 -1.85
CA ILE A 130 8.75 3.24 -1.07
C ILE A 130 7.68 4.31 -1.20
N ILE A 131 6.48 3.91 -1.62
CA ILE A 131 5.33 4.81 -1.80
C ILE A 131 4.14 4.22 -1.05
N LYS A 132 3.62 4.96 -0.07
CA LYS A 132 2.57 4.50 0.84
C LYS A 132 1.27 5.26 0.61
N PHE A 133 0.18 4.52 0.42
CA PHE A 133 -1.16 5.07 0.25
C PHE A 133 -2.10 4.59 1.35
N TRP A 134 -2.69 5.54 2.07
CA TRP A 134 -3.88 5.32 2.89
C TRP A 134 -5.10 5.78 2.10
N VAL A 135 -6.01 4.85 1.76
CA VAL A 135 -7.23 5.17 0.99
C VAL A 135 -8.37 5.50 1.94
N GLN A 136 -8.66 6.79 2.06
CA GLN A 136 -9.59 7.37 3.02
C GLN A 136 -10.99 7.56 2.42
N ILE A 137 -11.99 7.06 3.14
CA ILE A 137 -13.41 7.39 2.93
C ILE A 137 -14.05 7.70 4.28
N ASP A 138 -15.18 8.39 4.25
CA ASP A 138 -16.01 8.56 5.44
C ASP A 138 -16.92 7.35 5.70
N LYS A 139 -17.48 7.32 6.91
CA LYS A 139 -18.32 6.23 7.39
C LYS A 139 -19.60 6.06 6.56
N ASP A 140 -20.17 7.15 6.06
CA ASP A 140 -21.40 7.11 5.24
C ASP A 140 -21.12 6.57 3.84
N THR A 141 -20.03 6.98 3.23
CA THR A 141 -19.56 6.45 1.95
C THR A 141 -19.27 4.96 2.04
N GLN A 142 -18.68 4.49 3.16
CA GLN A 142 -18.47 3.06 3.37
C GLN A 142 -19.78 2.30 3.45
N LEU A 143 -20.76 2.80 4.24
CA LEU A 143 -22.07 2.17 4.36
C LEU A 143 -22.78 2.05 3.01
N ALA A 144 -22.81 3.14 2.24
CA ALA A 144 -23.40 3.15 0.91
C ALA A 144 -22.74 2.09 -0.02
N ARG A 145 -21.42 1.95 0.06
CA ARG A 145 -20.68 0.94 -0.73
C ARG A 145 -20.90 -0.49 -0.24
N PHE A 146 -21.05 -0.71 1.05
CA PHE A 146 -21.41 -2.03 1.61
C PHE A 146 -22.81 -2.43 1.15
N THR A 147 -23.78 -1.51 1.23
CA THR A 147 -25.15 -1.74 0.75
C THR A 147 -25.18 -2.04 -0.76
N ASP A 148 -24.42 -1.28 -1.57
CA ASP A 148 -24.28 -1.56 -3.02
C ASP A 148 -23.72 -2.98 -3.27
N ARG A 149 -22.73 -3.43 -2.48
CA ARG A 149 -22.18 -4.78 -2.60
C ARG A 149 -23.18 -5.86 -2.23
N GLN A 150 -23.93 -5.68 -1.15
CA GLN A 150 -24.96 -6.65 -0.72
C GLN A 150 -26.08 -6.80 -1.74
N ASN A 151 -26.50 -5.69 -2.34
CA ASN A 151 -27.63 -5.67 -3.29
C ASN A 151 -27.24 -6.03 -4.72
N ASN A 152 -25.93 -6.15 -5.03
CA ASN A 152 -25.45 -6.47 -6.37
C ASN A 152 -24.87 -7.89 -6.41
N PRO A 153 -25.55 -8.87 -7.08
CA PRO A 153 -25.07 -10.25 -7.16
C PRO A 153 -23.62 -10.41 -7.65
N GLU A 154 -23.16 -9.53 -8.54
CA GLU A 154 -21.79 -9.55 -9.05
C GLU A 154 -20.75 -9.07 -8.04
N LYS A 155 -21.21 -8.44 -6.92
CA LYS A 155 -20.34 -7.85 -5.90
C LYS A 155 -20.47 -8.48 -4.52
N GLN A 156 -21.48 -9.32 -4.29
CA GLN A 156 -21.74 -9.93 -2.98
C GLN A 156 -20.53 -10.67 -2.40
N TRP A 157 -19.74 -11.31 -3.24
CA TRP A 157 -18.50 -11.98 -2.82
C TRP A 157 -17.42 -11.03 -2.24
N LYS A 158 -17.59 -9.71 -2.35
CA LYS A 158 -16.67 -8.67 -1.84
C LYS A 158 -17.07 -8.13 -0.47
N ILE A 159 -18.14 -8.59 0.12
CA ILE A 159 -18.61 -8.19 1.44
C ILE A 159 -18.68 -9.41 2.35
N THR A 160 -18.13 -9.30 3.53
CA THR A 160 -18.05 -10.36 4.54
C THR A 160 -18.55 -9.85 5.89
N ASP A 161 -18.81 -10.76 6.82
CA ASP A 161 -19.14 -10.41 8.20
C ASP A 161 -17.99 -9.65 8.90
N GLU A 162 -16.74 -9.89 8.46
CA GLU A 162 -15.57 -9.17 8.95
C GLU A 162 -15.64 -7.67 8.61
N ASP A 163 -16.08 -7.31 7.39
CA ASP A 163 -16.25 -5.91 7.00
C ASP A 163 -17.22 -5.17 7.94
N TRP A 164 -18.33 -5.84 8.34
CA TRP A 164 -19.31 -5.27 9.25
C TRP A 164 -18.75 -5.14 10.68
N ARG A 165 -18.06 -6.16 11.18
CA ARG A 165 -17.40 -6.09 12.51
C ARG A 165 -16.34 -4.98 12.57
N ASN A 166 -15.55 -4.83 11.52
CA ASN A 166 -14.57 -3.74 11.44
C ASN A 166 -15.25 -2.37 11.47
N ARG A 167 -16.41 -2.23 10.81
CA ARG A 167 -17.18 -1.00 10.82
C ARG A 167 -17.74 -0.66 12.22
N GLU A 168 -18.12 -1.66 13.01
CA GLU A 168 -18.59 -1.45 14.39
C GLU A 168 -17.48 -0.84 15.28
N LYS A 169 -16.23 -1.16 15.01
CA LYS A 169 -15.04 -0.65 15.69
C LYS A 169 -14.43 0.58 14.99
N TRP A 170 -15.22 1.35 14.25
CA TRP A 170 -14.71 2.46 13.43
C TRP A 170 -13.79 3.40 14.19
N ASP A 171 -14.21 3.85 15.38
CA ASP A 171 -13.47 4.84 16.15
C ASP A 171 -12.14 4.30 16.67
N ASP A 172 -12.08 3.03 17.04
CA ASP A 172 -10.84 2.34 17.44
C ASP A 172 -9.89 2.20 16.24
N TYR A 173 -10.42 1.84 15.07
CA TYR A 173 -9.64 1.80 13.84
C TYR A 173 -9.13 3.17 13.44
N GLU A 174 -9.94 4.23 13.54
CA GLU A 174 -9.54 5.60 13.24
C GLU A 174 -8.37 6.03 14.13
N GLN A 175 -8.43 5.74 15.43
CA GLN A 175 -7.32 6.00 16.35
C GLN A 175 -6.07 5.21 15.95
N ALA A 176 -6.20 3.92 15.63
CA ALA A 176 -5.05 3.10 15.20
C ALA A 176 -4.42 3.63 13.90
N VAL A 177 -5.23 4.11 12.97
CA VAL A 177 -4.77 4.74 11.72
C VAL A 177 -4.05 6.06 11.99
N CYS A 178 -4.58 6.91 12.88
CA CYS A 178 -3.90 8.15 13.28
C CYS A 178 -2.55 7.86 13.90
N ASP A 179 -2.47 6.91 14.85
CA ASP A 179 -1.21 6.47 15.46
C ASP A 179 -0.22 5.94 14.41
N MET A 180 -0.70 5.15 13.45
CA MET A 180 0.12 4.61 12.37
C MET A 180 0.71 5.72 11.50
N VAL A 181 -0.13 6.63 11.03
CA VAL A 181 0.31 7.75 10.18
C VAL A 181 1.29 8.65 10.90
N ASP A 182 0.99 9.01 12.14
CA ASP A 182 1.84 9.89 12.96
C ASP A 182 3.22 9.27 13.22
N ARG A 183 3.27 8.00 13.60
CA ARG A 183 4.51 7.33 14.02
C ARG A 183 5.33 6.75 12.88
N THR A 184 4.77 6.60 11.69
CA THR A 184 5.45 5.95 10.55
C THR A 184 5.51 6.78 9.29
N SER A 185 5.04 8.03 9.29
CA SER A 185 5.23 8.96 8.17
C SER A 185 6.62 9.59 8.25
N THR A 186 7.62 8.85 7.80
CA THR A 186 9.01 9.28 7.83
C THR A 186 9.39 10.11 6.60
N GLU A 187 10.51 10.85 6.64
CA GLU A 187 10.99 11.61 5.48
C GLU A 187 11.28 10.74 4.25
N ILE A 188 11.72 9.49 4.48
CA ILE A 188 12.06 8.54 3.41
C ILE A 188 10.84 7.83 2.82
N ALA A 189 9.79 7.64 3.63
CA ALA A 189 8.56 6.95 3.24
C ALA A 189 7.34 7.61 3.90
N PRO A 190 6.95 8.83 3.48
CA PRO A 190 5.77 9.49 4.02
C PRO A 190 4.47 8.82 3.54
N TRP A 191 3.43 8.87 4.37
CA TRP A 191 2.10 8.48 3.96
C TRP A 191 1.46 9.51 3.03
N THR A 192 0.84 9.02 1.96
CA THR A 192 -0.09 9.80 1.14
C THR A 192 -1.52 9.44 1.52
N LEU A 193 -2.24 10.39 2.10
CA LEU A 193 -3.67 10.24 2.39
C LEU A 193 -4.46 10.51 1.11
N VAL A 194 -5.19 9.51 0.64
CA VAL A 194 -5.94 9.57 -0.63
C VAL A 194 -7.42 9.74 -0.35
N PRO A 195 -8.02 10.94 -0.55
CA PRO A 195 -9.46 11.12 -0.46
C PRO A 195 -10.16 10.27 -1.51
N ALA A 196 -11.02 9.34 -1.10
CA ALA A 196 -11.57 8.32 -1.98
C ALA A 196 -13.10 8.21 -1.97
N ASN A 197 -13.80 9.19 -1.42
CA ASN A 197 -15.26 9.29 -1.57
C ASN A 197 -15.61 9.36 -3.06
N ASP A 198 -14.89 10.15 -3.85
CA ASP A 198 -14.90 10.05 -5.31
C ASP A 198 -13.81 9.10 -5.81
N LYS A 199 -14.25 7.96 -6.35
CA LYS A 199 -13.35 6.93 -6.89
C LYS A 199 -12.51 7.42 -8.08
N ASN A 200 -13.01 8.35 -8.88
CA ASN A 200 -12.28 8.86 -10.05
C ASN A 200 -11.20 9.83 -9.62
N TYR A 201 -11.51 10.70 -8.65
CA TYR A 201 -10.52 11.55 -8.03
C TYR A 201 -9.37 10.75 -7.42
N ALA A 202 -9.70 9.74 -6.59
CA ALA A 202 -8.71 8.88 -5.95
C ALA A 202 -7.75 8.22 -6.96
N ARG A 203 -8.28 7.69 -8.06
CA ARG A 203 -7.47 7.08 -9.13
C ARG A 203 -6.50 8.06 -9.79
N ILE A 204 -6.95 9.26 -10.06
CA ILE A 204 -6.10 10.31 -10.64
C ILE A 204 -5.05 10.75 -9.62
N HIS A 205 -5.44 10.98 -8.38
CA HIS A 205 -4.56 11.41 -7.30
C HIS A 205 -3.42 10.40 -7.08
N VAL A 206 -3.76 9.11 -6.96
CA VAL A 206 -2.78 8.03 -6.83
C VAL A 206 -1.80 7.97 -8.00
N LEU A 207 -2.29 7.97 -9.23
CA LEU A 207 -1.42 7.91 -10.41
C LEU A 207 -0.52 9.14 -10.54
N ARG A 208 -1.02 10.31 -10.22
CA ARG A 208 -0.24 11.56 -10.23
C ARG A 208 0.88 11.50 -9.18
N THR A 209 0.53 11.18 -7.94
CA THR A 209 1.49 11.03 -6.85
C THR A 209 2.57 9.99 -7.18
N LEU A 210 2.16 8.84 -7.71
CA LEU A 210 3.07 7.79 -8.13
C LEU A 210 4.05 8.30 -9.20
N CYS A 211 3.56 8.91 -10.27
CA CYS A 211 4.41 9.48 -11.32
C CYS A 211 5.40 10.52 -10.78
N GLU A 212 4.96 11.41 -9.88
CA GLU A 212 5.81 12.44 -9.28
C GLU A 212 6.93 11.83 -8.41
N HIS A 213 6.62 10.82 -7.60
CA HIS A 213 7.62 10.12 -6.79
C HIS A 213 8.66 9.41 -7.66
N LEU A 214 8.20 8.69 -8.68
CA LEU A 214 9.09 7.96 -9.59
C LEU A 214 9.98 8.92 -10.40
N GLU A 215 9.44 10.04 -10.85
CA GLU A 215 10.24 11.06 -11.55
C GLU A 215 11.33 11.64 -10.66
N ARG A 216 10.99 11.96 -9.39
CA ARG A 216 11.97 12.47 -8.42
C ARG A 216 13.09 11.47 -8.16
N SER A 217 12.74 10.21 -7.97
CA SER A 217 13.70 9.13 -7.73
C SER A 217 14.63 8.89 -8.92
N LEU A 218 14.09 8.97 -10.14
CA LEU A 218 14.86 8.80 -11.37
C LEU A 218 15.77 9.99 -11.70
N LYS A 219 15.55 11.16 -11.08
CA LYS A 219 16.43 12.35 -11.20
C LYS A 219 17.57 12.33 -10.18
N LYS A 220 17.45 11.59 -9.06
CA LYS A 220 18.55 11.41 -8.12
C LYS A 220 19.65 10.58 -8.79
N ASP A 221 20.85 11.14 -8.92
CA ASP A 221 22.00 10.49 -9.57
C ASP A 221 22.47 9.29 -8.72
N PRO A 222 22.55 8.06 -9.26
CA PRO A 222 23.02 6.89 -8.50
C PRO A 222 24.47 7.00 -8.03
N ALA A 223 25.23 7.97 -8.51
CA ALA A 223 26.63 8.21 -8.13
C ALA A 223 26.81 8.74 -6.69
N LYS A 224 25.73 9.11 -5.98
CA LYS A 224 25.79 9.61 -4.58
C LYS A 224 25.34 8.60 -3.52
N SER A 225 24.75 7.48 -3.88
CA SER A 225 24.50 6.36 -2.98
C SER A 225 25.66 5.37 -3.14
N GLY A 226 26.58 5.33 -2.16
CA GLY A 226 27.84 4.61 -2.23
C GLY A 226 27.72 3.11 -2.52
N LYS A 227 27.56 2.74 -3.77
CA LYS A 227 27.92 1.39 -4.23
C LYS A 227 29.40 1.39 -4.58
N LYS A 228 30.27 1.27 -3.57
CA LYS A 228 31.55 0.58 -3.77
C LYS A 228 31.20 -0.90 -3.96
N LYS A 229 31.62 -1.43 -5.10
CA LYS A 229 31.61 -2.87 -5.40
C LYS A 229 32.40 -3.64 -4.36
#